data_051f1835bda367ae9ca29d86ebff0072
#
_entry.id   051f1835bda367ae9ca29d86ebff0072
#
_cell.length_a   1.000
_cell.length_b   1.000
_cell.length_c   1.000
_cell.angle_alpha   90.00
_cell.angle_beta   90.00
_cell.angle_gamma   90.00
#
_symmetry.space_group_name_H-M   'P 1'
#
loop_
_entity.id
_entity.type
_entity.pdbx_description
1 polymer ?
#
loop_
_entity_poly.entity_id
_entity_poly.type
_entity_poly.pdbx_seq_one_letter_code
_entity_poly.pdbx_strand_id
1 'polypeptide(L)'
;MHSRRAALFVMLLLAAALHDVGAQTLRDALKARRERQQQAQSDAATAAPDGLDAAEGAAGKVPLPPGARVERDVAYGNDPAQRLDVYIPDKAAHAPIVLMVHGGAWMLGDKANTGVVVSKVAYWLPKGYIFASVNYRMARPPEPLDQADDVARAMAFVQKQAASWGGDADRLVLVGHSSGAHLAALLAADPGIAARQGARPWLGTVALDSAALNVVAIMEARHARFYDRVFGDDRERWKRTSPLHRVAGRPQPILLVCSSRREDSCSAARAFADKAVAAGGRAEVLPVELNHGQLNAELGRPSGYTAGVQAFMQSLGLP
;
A
#
# COMPACT_ATOMS: atom_id res chain seq x y z
N MET A 1 65.75 6.08 -20.87
CA MET A 1 64.70 5.36 -20.04
C MET A 1 63.77 6.26 -19.23
N HIS A 2 63.95 7.59 -19.23
CA HIS A 2 63.16 8.51 -18.38
C HIS A 2 61.83 8.99 -19.00
N SER A 3 61.69 8.99 -20.34
CA SER A 3 60.50 9.51 -21.02
C SER A 3 59.28 8.60 -20.94
N ARG A 4 59.44 7.27 -20.83
CA ARG A 4 58.34 6.31 -20.75
C ARG A 4 57.64 6.27 -19.38
N ARG A 5 58.36 6.58 -18.29
CA ARG A 5 57.79 6.64 -16.93
C ARG A 5 56.91 7.87 -16.71
N ALA A 6 57.27 9.01 -17.32
CA ALA A 6 56.44 10.24 -17.23
C ALA A 6 55.12 10.11 -17.98
N ALA A 7 55.10 9.47 -19.16
CA ALA A 7 53.88 9.25 -19.91
C ALA A 7 52.87 8.29 -19.20
N LEU A 8 53.37 7.26 -18.50
CA LEU A 8 52.54 6.33 -17.76
C LEU A 8 51.89 6.99 -16.52
N PHE A 9 52.62 7.89 -15.86
CA PHE A 9 52.08 8.62 -14.68
C PHE A 9 51.03 9.64 -15.06
N VAL A 10 51.15 10.30 -16.22
CA VAL A 10 50.12 11.24 -16.73
C VAL A 10 48.87 10.49 -17.18
N MET A 11 48.99 9.31 -17.80
CA MET A 11 47.83 8.48 -18.16
C MET A 11 47.08 7.96 -16.94
N LEU A 12 47.77 7.57 -15.86
CA LEU A 12 47.13 7.12 -14.62
C LEU A 12 46.39 8.26 -13.88
N LEU A 13 46.94 9.47 -13.90
CA LEU A 13 46.30 10.65 -13.32
C LEU A 13 45.07 11.09 -14.13
N LEU A 14 45.12 11.01 -15.46
CA LEU A 14 43.95 11.28 -16.32
C LEU A 14 42.84 10.23 -16.17
N ALA A 15 43.18 8.96 -16.02
CA ALA A 15 42.22 7.90 -15.79
C ALA A 15 41.54 8.03 -14.41
N ALA A 16 42.28 8.41 -13.36
CA ALA A 16 41.75 8.67 -12.04
C ALA A 16 40.79 9.90 -12.04
N ALA A 17 41.19 10.99 -12.75
CA ALA A 17 40.33 12.18 -12.86
C ALA A 17 39.03 11.92 -13.63
N LEU A 18 39.07 11.08 -14.68
CA LEU A 18 37.86 10.70 -15.43
C LEU A 18 36.92 9.79 -14.63
N HIS A 19 37.45 8.92 -13.75
CA HIS A 19 36.65 8.11 -12.84
C HIS A 19 35.97 8.97 -11.74
N ASP A 20 36.66 9.98 -11.25
CA ASP A 20 36.15 10.88 -10.22
C ASP A 20 35.04 11.80 -10.76
N VAL A 21 35.20 12.32 -11.99
CA VAL A 21 34.19 13.11 -12.70
C VAL A 21 32.93 12.27 -12.99
N GLY A 22 33.10 11.01 -13.40
CA GLY A 22 31.98 10.09 -13.63
C GLY A 22 31.19 9.73 -12.33
N ALA A 23 31.94 9.53 -11.24
CA ALA A 23 31.34 9.26 -9.92
C ALA A 23 30.64 10.50 -9.35
N GLN A 24 31.16 11.69 -9.59
CA GLN A 24 30.58 12.95 -9.15
C GLN A 24 29.29 13.27 -9.91
N THR A 25 29.29 13.11 -11.23
CA THR A 25 28.08 13.30 -12.06
C THR A 25 26.97 12.32 -11.70
N LEU A 26 27.29 11.07 -11.34
CA LEU A 26 26.31 10.07 -10.88
C LEU A 26 25.74 10.45 -9.51
N ARG A 27 26.58 10.90 -8.58
CA ARG A 27 26.14 11.39 -7.25
C ARG A 27 25.23 12.60 -7.38
N ASP A 28 25.58 13.55 -8.24
CA ASP A 28 24.80 14.76 -8.49
C ASP A 28 23.44 14.43 -9.17
N ALA A 29 23.43 13.47 -10.09
CA ALA A 29 22.21 12.97 -10.71
C ALA A 29 21.29 12.26 -9.70
N LEU A 30 21.86 11.45 -8.79
CA LEU A 30 21.11 10.78 -7.73
C LEU A 30 20.58 11.78 -6.69
N LYS A 31 21.38 12.79 -6.34
CA LYS A 31 20.97 13.89 -5.46
C LYS A 31 19.83 14.69 -6.07
N ALA A 32 19.97 15.12 -7.32
CA ALA A 32 18.94 15.86 -8.05
C ALA A 32 17.64 15.02 -8.26
N ARG A 33 17.76 13.69 -8.36
CA ARG A 33 16.59 12.80 -8.39
C ARG A 33 15.89 12.74 -7.03
N ARG A 34 16.65 12.65 -5.93
CA ARG A 34 16.10 12.69 -4.56
C ARG A 34 15.42 14.03 -4.26
N GLU A 35 16.06 15.14 -4.62
CA GLU A 35 15.51 16.48 -4.43
C GLU A 35 14.23 16.69 -5.23
N ARG A 36 14.18 16.23 -6.49
CA ARG A 36 12.95 16.25 -7.29
C ARG A 36 11.85 15.36 -6.71
N GLN A 37 12.21 14.23 -6.12
CA GLN A 37 11.26 13.34 -5.49
C GLN A 37 10.72 13.93 -4.17
N GLN A 38 11.59 14.57 -3.37
CA GLN A 38 11.20 15.32 -2.17
C GLN A 38 10.36 16.54 -2.49
N GLN A 39 10.73 17.29 -3.54
CA GLN A 39 9.94 18.43 -4.00
C GLN A 39 8.55 18.00 -4.52
N ALA A 40 8.49 16.93 -5.31
CA ALA A 40 7.22 16.37 -5.76
C ALA A 40 6.35 15.86 -4.60
N GLN A 41 6.97 15.34 -3.52
CA GLN A 41 6.27 14.97 -2.29
C GLN A 41 5.76 16.19 -1.53
N SER A 42 6.58 17.25 -1.43
CA SER A 42 6.19 18.52 -0.82
C SER A 42 5.05 19.20 -1.59
N ASP A 43 5.15 19.23 -2.93
CA ASP A 43 4.13 19.84 -3.79
C ASP A 43 2.81 19.05 -3.77
N ALA A 44 2.87 17.73 -3.61
CA ALA A 44 1.70 16.90 -3.43
C ALA A 44 1.07 17.07 -2.05
N ALA A 45 1.88 17.24 -1.00
CA ALA A 45 1.41 17.53 0.35
C ALA A 45 0.74 18.92 0.46
N THR A 46 1.26 19.93 -0.26
CA THR A 46 0.67 21.26 -0.31
C THR A 46 -0.53 21.39 -1.25
N ALA A 47 -0.68 20.48 -2.22
CA ALA A 47 -1.83 20.42 -3.15
C ALA A 47 -2.98 19.54 -2.64
N ALA A 48 -2.79 18.86 -1.53
CA ALA A 48 -3.80 18.04 -0.90
C ALA A 48 -4.64 18.88 0.07
N PRO A 49 -5.98 18.78 0.06
CA PRO A 49 -6.79 19.35 1.11
C PRO A 49 -6.42 18.72 2.45
N ASP A 50 -6.63 19.46 3.54
CA ASP A 50 -6.44 19.01 4.93
C ASP A 50 -6.89 17.55 5.11
N GLY A 51 -5.96 16.62 5.23
CA GLY A 51 -6.26 15.20 5.42
C GLY A 51 -5.48 14.19 4.57
N LEU A 52 -4.76 14.60 3.52
CA LEU A 52 -3.75 13.74 2.90
C LEU A 52 -2.41 13.98 3.62
N ASP A 53 -2.42 13.64 4.90
CA ASP A 53 -1.28 13.87 5.75
C ASP A 53 -0.03 13.19 5.18
N ALA A 54 1.07 13.92 5.25
CA ALA A 54 2.44 13.40 5.27
C ALA A 54 2.65 12.30 6.36
N ALA A 55 1.59 11.85 7.01
CA ALA A 55 1.49 10.98 8.17
C ALA A 55 1.77 9.49 7.89
N GLU A 56 2.03 9.08 6.65
CA GLU A 56 2.59 7.73 6.43
C GLU A 56 4.05 7.64 6.92
N GLY A 57 4.66 8.77 7.27
CA GLY A 57 6.05 8.85 7.71
C GLY A 57 7.04 8.58 6.58
N ALA A 58 8.31 8.86 6.82
CA ALA A 58 9.38 8.46 5.91
C ALA A 58 9.66 6.95 6.06
N ALA A 59 10.24 6.35 5.01
CA ALA A 59 10.81 5.01 5.11
C ALA A 59 11.85 4.95 6.22
N GLY A 60 11.76 3.95 7.08
CA GLY A 60 12.57 3.90 8.28
C GLY A 60 12.84 2.49 8.80
N LYS A 61 13.64 2.43 9.86
CA LYS A 61 13.94 1.17 10.53
C LYS A 61 12.71 0.72 11.33
N VAL A 62 12.28 -0.50 11.08
CA VAL A 62 11.19 -1.16 11.82
C VAL A 62 11.80 -2.01 12.93
N PRO A 63 11.53 -1.74 14.21
CA PRO A 63 11.93 -2.62 15.31
C PRO A 63 11.25 -3.98 15.16
N LEU A 64 12.02 -5.05 15.26
CA LEU A 64 11.48 -6.41 15.19
C LEU A 64 11.39 -7.03 16.58
N PRO A 65 10.34 -7.81 16.88
CA PRO A 65 10.29 -8.65 18.06
C PRO A 65 11.46 -9.67 18.09
N PRO A 66 11.86 -10.18 19.24
CA PRO A 66 12.92 -11.19 19.34
C PRO A 66 12.61 -12.42 18.46
N GLY A 67 13.63 -12.91 17.74
CA GLY A 67 13.51 -14.06 16.82
C GLY A 67 12.83 -13.77 15.49
N ALA A 68 12.16 -12.64 15.33
CA ALA A 68 11.56 -12.24 14.05
C ALA A 68 12.62 -11.82 13.03
N ARG A 69 12.32 -12.03 11.75
CA ARG A 69 13.17 -11.60 10.63
C ARG A 69 12.38 -10.82 9.60
N VAL A 70 13.07 -10.11 8.72
CA VAL A 70 12.48 -9.41 7.58
C VAL A 70 13.22 -9.76 6.30
N GLU A 71 12.47 -10.10 5.25
CA GLU A 71 12.95 -10.19 3.88
C GLU A 71 12.52 -8.91 3.15
N ARG A 72 13.50 -8.14 2.67
CA ARG A 72 13.24 -6.83 2.05
C ARG A 72 13.32 -6.91 0.54
N ASP A 73 12.57 -6.02 -0.10
CA ASP A 73 12.62 -5.81 -1.56
C ASP A 73 12.40 -7.08 -2.38
N VAL A 74 11.60 -8.01 -1.84
CA VAL A 74 11.24 -9.26 -2.53
C VAL A 74 10.44 -8.91 -3.79
N ALA A 75 10.95 -9.33 -4.94
CA ALA A 75 10.32 -9.05 -6.23
C ALA A 75 9.09 -9.95 -6.45
N TYR A 76 7.92 -9.36 -6.72
CA TYR A 76 6.72 -10.10 -7.13
C TYR A 76 6.38 -9.89 -8.62
N GLY A 77 7.15 -9.06 -9.31
CA GLY A 77 7.04 -8.79 -10.74
C GLY A 77 8.33 -8.21 -11.31
N ASN A 78 8.32 -7.90 -12.60
CA ASN A 78 9.51 -7.46 -13.33
C ASN A 78 9.80 -5.96 -13.18
N ASP A 79 8.80 -5.16 -12.81
CA ASP A 79 8.99 -3.73 -12.60
C ASP A 79 9.76 -3.46 -11.30
N PRO A 80 10.70 -2.50 -11.28
CA PRO A 80 11.42 -2.12 -10.05
C PRO A 80 10.53 -1.71 -8.88
N ALA A 81 9.33 -1.19 -9.14
CA ALA A 81 8.36 -0.84 -8.11
C ALA A 81 7.58 -2.06 -7.57
N GLN A 82 7.59 -3.19 -8.28
CA GLN A 82 6.89 -4.41 -7.86
C GLN A 82 7.72 -5.17 -6.82
N ARG A 83 7.79 -4.61 -5.61
CA ARG A 83 8.55 -5.13 -4.46
C ARG A 83 7.68 -5.15 -3.22
N LEU A 84 7.96 -6.09 -2.33
CA LEU A 84 7.34 -6.17 -1.02
C LEU A 84 8.39 -6.48 0.06
N ASP A 85 8.09 -6.09 1.29
CA ASP A 85 8.83 -6.48 2.48
C ASP A 85 8.00 -7.47 3.27
N VAL A 86 8.62 -8.58 3.71
CA VAL A 86 7.94 -9.63 4.48
C VAL A 86 8.55 -9.71 5.87
N TYR A 87 7.74 -9.42 6.87
CA TYR A 87 8.09 -9.53 8.28
C TYR A 87 7.56 -10.86 8.82
N ILE A 88 8.45 -11.70 9.30
CA ILE A 88 8.18 -13.10 9.64
C ILE A 88 8.43 -13.30 11.13
N PRO A 89 7.43 -13.77 11.91
CA PRO A 89 7.59 -14.02 13.33
C PRO A 89 8.56 -15.18 13.60
N ASP A 90 9.06 -15.27 14.83
CA ASP A 90 9.79 -16.47 15.26
C ASP A 90 8.90 -17.71 15.15
N LYS A 91 9.49 -18.82 14.68
CA LYS A 91 8.82 -20.15 14.57
C LYS A 91 7.47 -20.11 13.83
N ALA A 92 7.38 -19.32 12.75
CA ALA A 92 6.17 -19.27 11.92
C ALA A 92 5.80 -20.69 11.44
N ALA A 93 4.57 -21.12 11.73
CA ALA A 93 3.99 -22.40 11.29
C ALA A 93 2.50 -22.21 11.04
N HIS A 94 2.04 -22.44 9.80
CA HIS A 94 0.66 -22.16 9.38
C HIS A 94 0.19 -20.75 9.76
N ALA A 95 1.12 -19.80 9.72
CA ALA A 95 0.90 -18.41 10.15
C ALA A 95 -0.11 -17.72 9.25
N PRO A 96 -1.10 -16.99 9.80
CA PRO A 96 -1.95 -16.12 9.00
C PRO A 96 -1.13 -14.96 8.44
N ILE A 97 -1.60 -14.40 7.32
CA ILE A 97 -0.86 -13.37 6.57
C ILE A 97 -1.69 -12.09 6.48
N VAL A 98 -1.10 -10.98 6.87
CA VAL A 98 -1.61 -9.63 6.58
C VAL A 98 -0.83 -9.08 5.40
N LEU A 99 -1.50 -8.75 4.30
CA LEU A 99 -0.92 -8.02 3.16
C LEU A 99 -1.36 -6.56 3.23
N MET A 100 -0.43 -5.66 3.50
CA MET A 100 -0.67 -4.23 3.66
C MET A 100 -0.34 -3.45 2.39
N VAL A 101 -1.29 -2.61 1.95
CA VAL A 101 -1.19 -1.71 0.81
C VAL A 101 -1.17 -0.27 1.33
N HIS A 102 -0.05 0.43 1.10
CA HIS A 102 0.12 1.81 1.55
C HIS A 102 -0.77 2.80 0.78
N GLY A 103 -0.99 3.98 1.35
CA GLY A 103 -1.64 5.11 0.71
C GLY A 103 -0.68 5.98 -0.11
N GLY A 104 -1.03 7.27 -0.27
CA GLY A 104 -0.22 8.25 -1.01
C GLY A 104 -0.87 8.76 -2.29
N ALA A 105 -2.19 8.86 -2.30
CA ALA A 105 -2.98 9.44 -3.40
C ALA A 105 -2.65 8.82 -4.78
N TRP A 106 -2.37 7.52 -4.85
CA TRP A 106 -1.99 6.76 -6.04
C TRP A 106 -0.67 7.19 -6.71
N MET A 107 0.02 8.20 -6.19
CA MET A 107 1.21 8.84 -6.78
C MET A 107 2.46 8.74 -5.92
N LEU A 108 2.32 8.48 -4.64
CA LEU A 108 3.36 8.53 -3.61
C LEU A 108 3.23 7.34 -2.66
N GLY A 109 4.11 7.30 -1.66
CA GLY A 109 4.11 6.29 -0.62
C GLY A 109 5.19 5.24 -0.80
N ASP A 110 5.39 4.47 0.25
CA ASP A 110 6.34 3.35 0.25
C ASP A 110 5.95 2.29 1.27
N LYS A 111 6.16 1.03 0.92
CA LYS A 111 5.97 -0.15 1.78
C LYS A 111 6.71 -0.08 3.11
N ALA A 112 7.81 0.70 3.17
CA ALA A 112 8.66 0.85 4.35
C ALA A 112 8.37 2.12 5.16
N ASN A 113 7.34 2.90 4.81
CA ASN A 113 6.92 4.05 5.60
C ASN A 113 6.55 3.64 7.02
N THR A 114 7.08 4.36 8.02
CA THR A 114 6.95 3.98 9.43
C THR A 114 5.51 3.94 9.93
N GLY A 115 4.64 4.84 9.45
CA GLY A 115 3.21 4.82 9.73
C GLY A 115 2.46 3.64 9.10
N VAL A 116 3.03 3.06 8.04
CA VAL A 116 2.45 1.88 7.39
C VAL A 116 2.79 0.60 8.16
N VAL A 117 4.00 0.47 8.71
CA VAL A 117 4.50 -0.83 9.16
C VAL A 117 4.73 -0.96 10.68
N VAL A 118 5.22 0.08 11.38
CA VAL A 118 5.81 -0.08 12.72
C VAL A 118 4.81 -0.63 13.74
N SER A 119 3.67 0.02 13.95
CA SER A 119 2.66 -0.39 14.93
C SER A 119 2.04 -1.74 14.58
N LYS A 120 1.86 -2.00 13.30
CA LYS A 120 1.25 -3.23 12.78
C LYS A 120 2.18 -4.43 12.94
N VAL A 121 3.46 -4.29 12.62
CA VAL A 121 4.50 -5.29 12.85
C VAL A 121 4.60 -5.61 14.34
N ALA A 122 4.68 -4.56 15.19
CA ALA A 122 4.74 -4.73 16.64
C ALA A 122 3.51 -5.45 17.23
N TYR A 123 2.35 -5.32 16.61
CA TYR A 123 1.10 -5.93 17.09
C TYR A 123 0.88 -7.36 16.58
N TRP A 124 1.07 -7.60 15.29
CA TRP A 124 0.69 -8.87 14.66
C TRP A 124 1.80 -9.93 14.70
N LEU A 125 3.09 -9.56 14.63
CA LEU A 125 4.16 -10.56 14.69
C LEU A 125 4.17 -11.36 16.01
N PRO A 126 4.05 -10.74 17.20
CA PRO A 126 3.98 -11.50 18.46
C PRO A 126 2.76 -12.42 18.56
N LYS A 127 1.73 -12.17 17.75
CA LYS A 127 0.53 -13.03 17.63
C LYS A 127 0.71 -14.15 16.59
N GLY A 128 1.90 -14.29 16.01
CA GLY A 128 2.22 -15.34 15.04
C GLY A 128 1.80 -15.02 13.60
N TYR A 129 1.41 -13.79 13.28
CA TYR A 129 1.11 -13.40 11.89
C TYR A 129 2.38 -13.07 11.11
N ILE A 130 2.41 -13.44 9.85
CA ILE A 130 3.29 -12.83 8.86
C ILE A 130 2.68 -11.51 8.41
N PHE A 131 3.50 -10.47 8.33
CA PHE A 131 3.07 -9.17 7.83
C PHE A 131 3.87 -8.83 6.56
N ALA A 132 3.19 -8.67 5.43
CA ALA A 132 3.77 -8.27 4.17
C ALA A 132 3.31 -6.85 3.80
N SER A 133 4.23 -5.97 3.44
CA SER A 133 3.92 -4.61 2.97
C SER A 133 4.37 -4.46 1.52
N VAL A 134 3.49 -3.96 0.66
CA VAL A 134 3.69 -3.99 -0.79
C VAL A 134 3.78 -2.59 -1.39
N ASN A 135 4.76 -2.41 -2.30
CA ASN A 135 4.80 -1.32 -3.27
C ASN A 135 4.11 -1.75 -4.57
N TYR A 136 3.53 -0.81 -5.26
CA TYR A 136 2.89 -0.99 -6.57
C TYR A 136 3.37 0.12 -7.53
N ARG A 137 3.22 -0.06 -8.84
CA ARG A 137 3.64 0.93 -9.83
C ARG A 137 2.87 2.24 -9.67
N MET A 138 3.60 3.33 -9.67
CA MET A 138 3.05 4.68 -9.59
C MET A 138 3.34 5.42 -10.90
N ALA A 139 2.62 5.03 -11.96
CA ALA A 139 2.69 5.68 -13.26
C ALA A 139 2.23 7.15 -13.17
N ARG A 140 2.59 7.96 -14.15
CA ARG A 140 2.15 9.34 -14.27
C ARG A 140 1.63 9.58 -15.69
N PRO A 141 0.31 9.74 -15.89
CA PRO A 141 -0.75 9.77 -14.87
C PRO A 141 -0.92 8.42 -14.15
N PRO A 142 -1.48 8.43 -12.92
CA PRO A 142 -1.79 7.19 -12.20
C PRO A 142 -2.88 6.38 -12.90
N GLU A 143 -2.72 5.06 -12.87
CA GLU A 143 -3.71 4.11 -13.39
C GLU A 143 -4.20 3.19 -12.26
N PRO A 144 -5.29 3.56 -11.55
CA PRO A 144 -5.73 2.80 -10.38
C PRO A 144 -6.05 1.32 -10.65
N LEU A 145 -6.50 0.97 -11.86
CA LEU A 145 -6.75 -0.44 -12.22
C LEU A 145 -5.44 -1.21 -12.39
N ASP A 146 -4.41 -0.62 -13.00
CA ASP A 146 -3.08 -1.24 -13.09
C ASP A 146 -2.45 -1.41 -11.71
N GLN A 147 -2.69 -0.45 -10.80
CA GLN A 147 -2.24 -0.55 -9.41
C GLN A 147 -2.99 -1.64 -8.66
N ALA A 148 -4.31 -1.78 -8.88
CA ALA A 148 -5.09 -2.89 -8.33
C ALA A 148 -4.61 -4.25 -8.87
N ASP A 149 -4.26 -4.34 -10.16
CA ASP A 149 -3.64 -5.52 -10.76
C ASP A 149 -2.28 -5.85 -10.14
N ASP A 150 -1.47 -4.84 -9.80
CA ASP A 150 -0.20 -5.05 -9.08
C ASP A 150 -0.43 -5.58 -7.66
N VAL A 151 -1.40 -5.02 -6.92
CA VAL A 151 -1.77 -5.54 -5.59
C VAL A 151 -2.27 -6.98 -5.69
N ALA A 152 -3.09 -7.29 -6.69
CA ALA A 152 -3.59 -8.64 -6.94
C ALA A 152 -2.45 -9.63 -7.26
N ARG A 153 -1.49 -9.21 -8.09
CA ARG A 153 -0.29 -9.99 -8.42
C ARG A 153 0.59 -10.22 -7.20
N ALA A 154 0.77 -9.19 -6.36
CA ALA A 154 1.48 -9.32 -5.09
C ALA A 154 0.79 -10.31 -4.16
N MET A 155 -0.55 -10.27 -4.08
CA MET A 155 -1.34 -11.23 -3.30
C MET A 155 -1.14 -12.67 -3.81
N ALA A 156 -1.21 -12.90 -5.12
CA ALA A 156 -0.95 -14.20 -5.73
C ALA A 156 0.48 -14.71 -5.43
N PHE A 157 1.47 -13.81 -5.50
CA PHE A 157 2.85 -14.11 -5.16
C PHE A 157 3.00 -14.49 -3.68
N VAL A 158 2.41 -13.70 -2.76
CA VAL A 158 2.43 -13.98 -1.32
C VAL A 158 1.79 -15.33 -1.03
N GLN A 159 0.65 -15.64 -1.61
CA GLN A 159 -0.01 -16.94 -1.48
C GLN A 159 0.88 -18.09 -1.99
N LYS A 160 1.57 -17.89 -3.12
CA LYS A 160 2.50 -18.89 -3.66
C LYS A 160 3.71 -19.13 -2.76
N GLN A 161 4.23 -18.07 -2.14
CA GLN A 161 5.43 -18.12 -1.29
C GLN A 161 5.12 -18.42 0.19
N ALA A 162 3.85 -18.41 0.60
CA ALA A 162 3.44 -18.50 2.00
C ALA A 162 4.16 -19.62 2.77
N ALA A 163 4.19 -20.83 2.22
CA ALA A 163 4.81 -21.99 2.87
C ALA A 163 6.32 -21.80 3.13
N SER A 164 7.05 -21.09 2.25
CA SER A 164 8.49 -20.84 2.43
C SER A 164 8.78 -19.92 3.62
N TRP A 165 7.80 -19.12 4.02
CA TRP A 165 7.86 -18.25 5.20
C TRP A 165 7.22 -18.87 6.45
N GLY A 166 6.68 -20.10 6.34
CA GLY A 166 5.92 -20.74 7.41
C GLY A 166 4.48 -20.22 7.51
N GLY A 167 3.97 -19.58 6.47
CA GLY A 167 2.61 -19.04 6.39
C GLY A 167 1.61 -20.02 5.76
N ASP A 168 0.35 -19.69 5.93
CA ASP A 168 -0.78 -20.37 5.32
C ASP A 168 -1.43 -19.44 4.27
N ALA A 169 -1.37 -19.88 3.02
CA ALA A 169 -1.86 -19.11 1.87
C ALA A 169 -3.39 -18.90 1.87
N ASP A 170 -4.14 -19.76 2.57
CA ASP A 170 -5.60 -19.66 2.68
C ASP A 170 -6.04 -18.78 3.86
N ARG A 171 -5.09 -18.32 4.67
CA ARG A 171 -5.32 -17.47 5.84
C ARG A 171 -4.80 -16.04 5.62
N LEU A 172 -5.10 -15.45 4.45
CA LEU A 172 -4.68 -14.10 4.07
C LEU A 172 -5.81 -13.09 4.28
N VAL A 173 -5.46 -11.94 4.87
CA VAL A 173 -6.29 -10.72 4.92
C VAL A 173 -5.57 -9.59 4.20
N LEU A 174 -6.29 -8.88 3.34
CA LEU A 174 -5.83 -7.69 2.64
C LEU A 174 -6.16 -6.45 3.46
N VAL A 175 -5.17 -5.61 3.75
CA VAL A 175 -5.35 -4.34 4.47
C VAL A 175 -4.84 -3.20 3.59
N GLY A 176 -5.58 -2.11 3.50
CA GLY A 176 -5.13 -0.94 2.74
C GLY A 176 -5.49 0.35 3.44
N HIS A 177 -4.68 1.40 3.25
CA HIS A 177 -4.95 2.74 3.77
C HIS A 177 -5.12 3.74 2.62
N SER A 178 -6.08 4.68 2.74
CA SER A 178 -6.27 5.79 1.79
C SER A 178 -6.43 5.31 0.33
N SER A 179 -5.53 5.67 -0.59
CA SER A 179 -5.51 5.11 -1.95
C SER A 179 -5.29 3.59 -1.95
N GLY A 180 -4.50 3.05 -1.02
CA GLY A 180 -4.37 1.59 -0.84
C GLY A 180 -5.68 0.93 -0.37
N ALA A 181 -6.48 1.61 0.46
CA ALA A 181 -7.82 1.15 0.83
C ALA A 181 -8.78 1.14 -0.37
N HIS A 182 -8.67 2.13 -1.25
CA HIS A 182 -9.39 2.14 -2.52
C HIS A 182 -9.03 0.94 -3.38
N LEU A 183 -7.73 0.65 -3.57
CA LEU A 183 -7.26 -0.50 -4.34
C LEU A 183 -7.74 -1.83 -3.73
N ALA A 184 -7.64 -1.97 -2.40
CA ALA A 184 -8.13 -3.14 -1.68
C ALA A 184 -9.66 -3.31 -1.82
N ALA A 185 -10.41 -2.20 -1.77
CA ALA A 185 -11.87 -2.23 -1.95
C ALA A 185 -12.28 -2.56 -3.38
N LEU A 186 -11.49 -2.16 -4.41
CA LEU A 186 -11.70 -2.60 -5.80
C LEU A 186 -11.60 -4.13 -5.92
N LEU A 187 -10.57 -4.73 -5.31
CA LEU A 187 -10.40 -6.19 -5.31
C LEU A 187 -11.53 -6.89 -4.53
N ALA A 188 -11.95 -6.32 -3.40
CA ALA A 188 -13.05 -6.89 -2.62
C ALA A 188 -14.39 -6.81 -3.36
N ALA A 189 -14.64 -5.70 -4.09
CA ALA A 189 -15.87 -5.48 -4.87
C ALA A 189 -15.95 -6.39 -6.10
N ASP A 190 -14.82 -6.60 -6.77
CA ASP A 190 -14.68 -7.46 -7.95
C ASP A 190 -13.49 -8.43 -7.77
N PRO A 191 -13.70 -9.56 -7.09
CA PRO A 191 -12.65 -10.57 -6.89
C PRO A 191 -12.09 -11.14 -8.19
N GLY A 192 -12.80 -10.98 -9.32
CA GLY A 192 -12.33 -11.35 -10.64
C GLY A 192 -11.05 -10.61 -11.06
N ILE A 193 -10.80 -9.40 -10.53
CA ILE A 193 -9.53 -8.69 -10.77
C ILE A 193 -8.36 -9.51 -10.17
N ALA A 194 -8.51 -9.95 -8.93
CA ALA A 194 -7.50 -10.75 -8.26
C ALA A 194 -7.31 -12.13 -8.93
N ALA A 195 -8.40 -12.78 -9.30
CA ALA A 195 -8.35 -14.09 -9.96
C ALA A 195 -7.62 -14.03 -11.32
N ARG A 196 -7.77 -12.96 -12.10
CA ARG A 196 -7.04 -12.76 -13.37
C ARG A 196 -5.53 -12.66 -13.19
N GLN A 197 -5.07 -12.22 -12.01
CA GLN A 197 -3.65 -12.17 -11.66
C GLN A 197 -3.15 -13.44 -10.97
N GLY A 198 -4.00 -14.48 -10.86
CA GLY A 198 -3.67 -15.77 -10.27
C GLY A 198 -3.81 -15.83 -8.74
N ALA A 199 -4.39 -14.80 -8.12
CA ALA A 199 -4.68 -14.85 -6.70
C ALA A 199 -5.86 -15.79 -6.40
N ARG A 200 -5.71 -16.56 -5.33
CA ARG A 200 -6.78 -17.38 -4.77
C ARG A 200 -7.69 -16.51 -3.90
N PRO A 201 -8.91 -16.96 -3.58
CA PRO A 201 -9.74 -16.28 -2.58
C PRO A 201 -8.97 -16.01 -1.29
N TRP A 202 -9.24 -14.89 -0.66
CA TRP A 202 -8.68 -14.50 0.64
C TRP A 202 -9.81 -14.32 1.65
N LEU A 203 -9.48 -14.29 2.95
CA LEU A 203 -10.50 -14.33 3.99
C LEU A 203 -11.34 -13.05 4.06
N GLY A 204 -10.72 -11.91 3.85
CA GLY A 204 -11.41 -10.63 3.88
C GLY A 204 -10.48 -9.44 3.71
N THR A 205 -11.07 -8.26 3.71
CA THR A 205 -10.38 -6.99 3.45
C THR A 205 -10.64 -6.00 4.58
N VAL A 206 -9.63 -5.22 4.96
CA VAL A 206 -9.78 -4.08 5.88
C VAL A 206 -9.37 -2.81 5.10
N ALA A 207 -10.34 -1.96 4.82
CA ALA A 207 -10.14 -0.70 4.11
C ALA A 207 -10.12 0.47 5.11
N LEU A 208 -8.97 1.11 5.26
CA LEU A 208 -8.75 2.19 6.22
C LEU A 208 -8.91 3.55 5.52
N ASP A 209 -10.02 4.21 5.79
CA ASP A 209 -10.31 5.61 5.50
C ASP A 209 -10.14 6.05 4.03
N SER A 210 -10.85 5.40 3.12
CA SER A 210 -10.95 5.85 1.73
C SER A 210 -12.29 6.53 1.45
N ALA A 211 -12.28 7.78 0.97
CA ALA A 211 -13.45 8.42 0.39
C ALA A 211 -13.74 7.94 -1.05
N ALA A 212 -12.71 7.43 -1.76
CA ALA A 212 -12.79 7.04 -3.17
C ALA A 212 -13.53 5.71 -3.41
N LEU A 213 -14.37 5.28 -2.48
CA LEU A 213 -15.26 4.13 -2.67
C LEU A 213 -16.35 4.42 -3.72
N ASN A 214 -16.70 5.69 -3.92
CA ASN A 214 -17.59 6.17 -4.98
C ASN A 214 -16.91 7.28 -5.79
N VAL A 215 -16.08 6.89 -6.75
CA VAL A 215 -15.32 7.84 -7.60
C VAL A 215 -16.26 8.73 -8.42
N VAL A 216 -17.39 8.19 -8.90
CA VAL A 216 -18.37 8.97 -9.68
C VAL A 216 -18.88 10.15 -8.85
N ALA A 217 -19.30 9.92 -7.61
CA ALA A 217 -19.80 10.99 -6.76
C ALA A 217 -18.72 12.04 -6.43
N ILE A 218 -17.45 11.63 -6.26
CA ILE A 218 -16.35 12.57 -6.07
C ILE A 218 -16.19 13.46 -7.31
N MET A 219 -16.13 12.87 -8.49
CA MET A 219 -15.83 13.60 -9.73
C MET A 219 -17.00 14.46 -10.21
N GLU A 220 -18.25 14.13 -9.84
CA GLU A 220 -19.44 14.95 -10.13
C GLU A 220 -19.63 16.11 -9.12
N ALA A 221 -18.96 16.05 -7.95
CA ALA A 221 -19.00 17.09 -6.92
C ALA A 221 -17.78 18.05 -7.03
N ARG A 222 -17.75 19.08 -6.18
CA ARG A 222 -16.54 19.87 -5.98
C ARG A 222 -15.49 19.01 -5.29
N HIS A 223 -14.36 18.80 -5.92
CA HIS A 223 -13.29 17.94 -5.44
C HIS A 223 -11.90 18.58 -5.57
N ALA A 224 -10.91 17.96 -4.94
CA ALA A 224 -9.53 18.39 -5.01
C ALA A 224 -8.90 18.03 -6.38
N ARG A 225 -8.11 18.92 -6.96
CA ARG A 225 -7.51 18.78 -8.30
C ARG A 225 -6.65 17.53 -8.50
N PHE A 226 -6.16 16.90 -7.43
CA PHE A 226 -5.42 15.66 -7.59
C PHE A 226 -6.30 14.49 -8.09
N TYR A 227 -7.62 14.53 -7.82
CA TYR A 227 -8.55 13.53 -8.35
C TYR A 227 -8.66 13.62 -9.88
N ASP A 228 -8.59 14.82 -10.46
CA ASP A 228 -8.56 15.00 -11.93
C ASP A 228 -7.37 14.28 -12.56
N ARG A 229 -6.20 14.35 -11.89
CA ARG A 229 -4.98 13.66 -12.37
C ARG A 229 -5.09 12.14 -12.29
N VAL A 230 -5.83 11.62 -11.32
CA VAL A 230 -5.97 10.19 -11.07
C VAL A 230 -7.07 9.58 -11.92
N PHE A 231 -8.23 10.22 -11.96
CA PHE A 231 -9.43 9.64 -12.56
C PHE A 231 -9.77 10.21 -13.93
N GLY A 232 -9.16 11.34 -14.32
CA GLY A 232 -9.43 12.01 -15.61
C GLY A 232 -10.86 12.54 -15.70
N ASP A 233 -11.33 12.72 -16.93
CA ASP A 233 -12.63 13.31 -17.25
C ASP A 233 -13.63 12.31 -17.88
N ASP A 234 -13.25 11.04 -18.05
CA ASP A 234 -14.10 9.99 -18.61
C ASP A 234 -14.98 9.34 -17.52
N ARG A 235 -16.29 9.54 -17.64
CA ARG A 235 -17.27 8.99 -16.69
C ARG A 235 -17.28 7.46 -16.64
N GLU A 236 -17.00 6.79 -17.75
CA GLU A 236 -16.90 5.32 -17.77
C GLU A 236 -15.64 4.85 -17.04
N ARG A 237 -14.54 5.60 -17.13
CA ARG A 237 -13.35 5.37 -16.31
C ARG A 237 -13.66 5.54 -14.81
N TRP A 238 -14.42 6.57 -14.42
CA TRP A 238 -14.84 6.76 -13.03
C TRP A 238 -15.63 5.57 -12.51
N LYS A 239 -16.56 5.02 -13.28
CA LYS A 239 -17.31 3.81 -12.92
C LYS A 239 -16.39 2.60 -12.80
N ARG A 240 -15.47 2.41 -13.75
CA ARG A 240 -14.54 1.28 -13.73
C ARG A 240 -13.59 1.32 -12.54
N THR A 241 -13.20 2.51 -12.09
CA THR A 241 -12.31 2.71 -10.94
C THR A 241 -13.05 2.91 -9.62
N SER A 242 -14.38 2.88 -9.61
CA SER A 242 -15.20 3.06 -8.41
C SER A 242 -15.54 1.71 -7.77
N PRO A 243 -15.03 1.38 -6.58
CA PRO A 243 -15.41 0.15 -5.88
C PRO A 243 -16.93 -0.05 -5.80
N LEU A 244 -17.67 1.01 -5.46
CA LEU A 244 -19.13 0.97 -5.40
C LEU A 244 -19.77 0.51 -6.72
N HIS A 245 -19.26 0.97 -7.87
CA HIS A 245 -19.79 0.61 -9.18
C HIS A 245 -19.31 -0.76 -9.68
N ARG A 246 -18.25 -1.29 -9.06
CA ARG A 246 -17.69 -2.62 -9.37
C ARG A 246 -18.35 -3.75 -8.60
N VAL A 247 -19.16 -3.47 -7.58
CA VAL A 247 -19.91 -4.52 -6.87
C VAL A 247 -20.82 -5.22 -7.87
N ALA A 248 -20.39 -6.41 -8.27
CA ALA A 248 -21.11 -7.33 -9.14
C ALA A 248 -21.03 -8.74 -8.54
N GLY A 249 -22.17 -9.36 -8.27
CA GLY A 249 -22.20 -10.64 -7.57
C GLY A 249 -21.82 -10.47 -6.08
N ARG A 250 -21.31 -11.54 -5.47
CA ARG A 250 -20.98 -11.56 -4.04
C ARG A 250 -19.54 -11.03 -3.80
N PRO A 251 -19.38 -9.82 -3.25
CA PRO A 251 -18.07 -9.29 -2.90
C PRO A 251 -17.41 -10.07 -1.74
N GLN A 252 -16.09 -9.91 -1.60
CA GLN A 252 -15.34 -10.47 -0.48
C GLN A 252 -15.74 -9.79 0.83
N PRO A 253 -15.68 -10.49 1.99
CA PRO A 253 -15.89 -9.88 3.29
C PRO A 253 -15.01 -8.65 3.48
N ILE A 254 -15.60 -7.52 3.94
CA ILE A 254 -14.87 -6.27 4.09
C ILE A 254 -15.27 -5.52 5.35
N LEU A 255 -14.27 -5.01 6.08
CA LEU A 255 -14.41 -4.01 7.12
C LEU A 255 -13.96 -2.66 6.57
N LEU A 256 -14.84 -1.68 6.61
CA LEU A 256 -14.59 -0.30 6.20
C LEU A 256 -14.38 0.54 7.45
N VAL A 257 -13.16 0.85 7.79
CA VAL A 257 -12.83 1.79 8.86
C VAL A 257 -12.86 3.19 8.30
N CYS A 258 -13.58 4.10 8.93
CA CYS A 258 -13.69 5.48 8.46
C CYS A 258 -13.43 6.49 9.58
N SER A 259 -12.83 7.62 9.24
CA SER A 259 -12.69 8.76 10.14
C SER A 259 -14.04 9.41 10.39
N SER A 260 -14.52 9.40 11.65
CA SER A 260 -15.73 10.16 12.01
C SER A 260 -15.49 11.69 12.01
N ARG A 261 -14.26 12.13 11.89
CA ARG A 261 -13.87 13.53 11.70
C ARG A 261 -13.98 13.99 10.24
N ARG A 262 -14.25 13.04 9.32
CA ARG A 262 -14.41 13.29 7.88
C ARG A 262 -15.78 12.79 7.43
N GLU A 263 -16.64 13.71 7.04
CA GLU A 263 -18.01 13.39 6.64
C GLU A 263 -18.05 12.50 5.39
N ASP A 264 -17.17 12.77 4.41
CA ASP A 264 -17.08 12.06 3.13
C ASP A 264 -16.65 10.59 3.30
N SER A 265 -15.76 10.30 4.26
CA SER A 265 -15.23 8.96 4.46
C SER A 265 -16.29 7.98 4.98
N CYS A 266 -17.00 8.33 6.07
CA CYS A 266 -18.00 7.45 6.65
C CYS A 266 -19.26 7.33 5.81
N SER A 267 -19.66 8.37 5.07
CA SER A 267 -20.80 8.29 4.15
C SER A 267 -20.49 7.37 2.97
N ALA A 268 -19.29 7.47 2.37
CA ALA A 268 -18.85 6.58 1.30
C ALA A 268 -18.73 5.12 1.79
N ALA A 269 -18.21 4.91 3.01
CA ALA A 269 -18.12 3.58 3.62
C ALA A 269 -19.49 2.92 3.79
N ARG A 270 -20.47 3.65 4.31
CA ARG A 270 -21.85 3.15 4.47
C ARG A 270 -22.49 2.82 3.13
N ALA A 271 -22.41 3.73 2.16
CA ALA A 271 -22.99 3.50 0.83
C ALA A 271 -22.39 2.26 0.14
N PHE A 272 -21.08 2.03 0.30
CA PHE A 272 -20.44 0.82 -0.20
C PHE A 272 -20.91 -0.43 0.56
N ALA A 273 -20.96 -0.38 1.90
CA ALA A 273 -21.39 -1.50 2.71
C ALA A 273 -22.82 -1.93 2.39
N ASP A 274 -23.74 -0.98 2.29
CA ASP A 274 -25.14 -1.23 1.94
C ASP A 274 -25.25 -1.97 0.59
N LYS A 275 -24.50 -1.51 -0.42
CA LYS A 275 -24.50 -2.15 -1.73
C LYS A 275 -23.86 -3.54 -1.71
N ALA A 276 -22.78 -3.71 -0.96
CA ALA A 276 -22.10 -5.00 -0.83
C ALA A 276 -23.00 -6.03 -0.13
N VAL A 277 -23.71 -5.62 0.92
CA VAL A 277 -24.68 -6.46 1.64
C VAL A 277 -25.87 -6.80 0.74
N ALA A 278 -26.41 -5.84 0.01
CA ALA A 278 -27.49 -6.07 -0.96
C ALA A 278 -27.11 -7.05 -2.06
N ALA A 279 -25.80 -7.14 -2.41
CA ALA A 279 -25.25 -8.13 -3.33
C ALA A 279 -24.93 -9.49 -2.68
N GLY A 280 -25.32 -9.72 -1.43
CA GLY A 280 -25.10 -10.97 -0.69
C GLY A 280 -23.68 -11.11 -0.10
N GLY A 281 -22.90 -10.04 -0.08
CA GLY A 281 -21.61 -9.97 0.60
C GLY A 281 -21.73 -9.69 2.10
N ARG A 282 -20.59 -9.70 2.79
CA ARG A 282 -20.46 -9.25 4.18
C ARG A 282 -19.65 -7.97 4.22
N ALA A 283 -20.24 -6.89 4.69
CA ALA A 283 -19.58 -5.60 4.87
C ALA A 283 -19.95 -4.99 6.22
N GLU A 284 -18.96 -4.48 6.91
CA GLU A 284 -19.10 -3.83 8.21
C GLU A 284 -18.46 -2.44 8.15
N VAL A 285 -19.00 -1.47 8.89
CA VAL A 285 -18.43 -0.11 8.98
C VAL A 285 -18.03 0.16 10.42
N LEU A 286 -16.78 0.58 10.62
CA LEU A 286 -16.23 0.96 11.91
C LEU A 286 -15.84 2.45 11.90
N PRO A 287 -16.68 3.36 12.39
CA PRO A 287 -16.34 4.75 12.57
C PRO A 287 -15.32 4.90 13.71
N VAL A 288 -14.25 5.68 13.50
CA VAL A 288 -13.22 5.93 14.50
C VAL A 288 -12.92 7.42 14.57
N GLU A 289 -12.84 7.96 15.79
CA GLU A 289 -12.57 9.40 16.04
C GLU A 289 -11.06 9.73 15.94
N LEU A 290 -10.46 9.41 14.81
CA LEU A 290 -9.07 9.73 14.46
C LEU A 290 -9.04 10.46 13.11
N ASN A 291 -8.00 11.26 12.88
CA ASN A 291 -7.80 11.84 11.55
C ASN A 291 -7.26 10.79 10.55
N HIS A 292 -7.19 11.16 9.28
CA HIS A 292 -6.81 10.28 8.18
C HIS A 292 -5.48 9.55 8.41
N GLY A 293 -4.42 10.27 8.75
CA GLY A 293 -3.11 9.68 9.00
C GLY A 293 -3.04 8.88 10.29
N GLN A 294 -3.73 9.34 11.35
CA GLN A 294 -3.82 8.61 12.62
C GLN A 294 -4.46 7.23 12.44
N LEU A 295 -5.46 7.08 11.59
CA LEU A 295 -6.07 5.77 11.32
C LEU A 295 -5.04 4.76 10.82
N ASN A 296 -4.10 5.19 9.99
CA ASN A 296 -3.01 4.31 9.60
C ASN A 296 -1.99 4.09 10.72
N ALA A 297 -1.48 5.15 11.32
CA ALA A 297 -0.38 5.07 12.29
C ALA A 297 -0.77 4.36 13.61
N GLU A 298 -2.03 4.49 14.05
CA GLU A 298 -2.52 3.95 15.32
C GLU A 298 -3.00 2.49 15.22
N LEU A 299 -3.29 1.98 14.03
CA LEU A 299 -3.65 0.56 13.87
C LEU A 299 -2.49 -0.33 14.32
N GLY A 300 -2.78 -1.20 15.28
CA GLY A 300 -1.78 -2.05 15.95
C GLY A 300 -1.35 -1.50 17.32
N ARG A 301 -1.72 -0.28 17.69
CA ARG A 301 -1.58 0.20 19.07
C ARG A 301 -2.77 -0.25 19.91
N PRO A 302 -2.57 -0.55 21.22
CA PRO A 302 -3.66 -0.95 22.12
C PRO A 302 -4.77 0.12 22.15
N SER A 303 -5.93 -0.21 21.60
CA SER A 303 -7.09 0.70 21.52
C SER A 303 -8.36 -0.07 21.13
N GLY A 304 -9.54 0.52 21.37
CA GLY A 304 -10.82 -0.02 20.87
C GLY A 304 -10.84 -0.13 19.35
N TYR A 305 -10.15 0.75 18.65
CA TYR A 305 -9.98 0.69 17.21
C TYR A 305 -9.25 -0.60 16.77
N THR A 306 -8.07 -0.85 17.30
CA THR A 306 -7.30 -2.07 17.01
C THR A 306 -8.07 -3.33 17.40
N ALA A 307 -8.77 -3.30 18.56
CA ALA A 307 -9.62 -4.40 18.99
C ALA A 307 -10.78 -4.67 18.02
N GLY A 308 -11.41 -3.62 17.47
CA GLY A 308 -12.47 -3.75 16.46
C GLY A 308 -11.98 -4.41 15.16
N VAL A 309 -10.82 -3.99 14.66
CA VAL A 309 -10.20 -4.64 13.50
C VAL A 309 -9.85 -6.10 13.80
N GLN A 310 -9.27 -6.37 14.97
CA GLN A 310 -8.94 -7.74 15.39
C GLN A 310 -10.21 -8.62 15.52
N ALA A 311 -11.31 -8.09 16.05
CA ALA A 311 -12.58 -8.81 16.16
C ALA A 311 -13.13 -9.19 14.78
N PHE A 312 -13.05 -8.29 13.79
CA PHE A 312 -13.39 -8.62 12.41
C PHE A 312 -12.51 -9.76 11.88
N MET A 313 -11.18 -9.71 12.07
CA MET A 313 -10.27 -10.76 11.63
C MET A 313 -10.57 -12.09 12.33
N GLN A 314 -10.88 -12.09 13.62
CA GLN A 314 -11.30 -13.27 14.38
C GLN A 314 -12.60 -13.87 13.84
N SER A 315 -13.55 -13.05 13.43
CA SER A 315 -14.80 -13.51 12.83
C SER A 315 -14.60 -14.18 11.45
N LEU A 316 -13.40 -14.02 10.86
CA LEU A 316 -12.96 -14.73 9.65
C LEU A 316 -12.17 -16.01 9.98
N GLY A 317 -12.06 -16.42 11.26
CA GLY A 317 -11.33 -17.61 11.71
C GLY A 317 -9.84 -17.38 11.98
N LEU A 318 -9.41 -16.14 12.12
CA LEU A 318 -8.03 -15.80 12.49
C LEU A 318 -7.86 -15.68 14.02
N PRO A 319 -6.63 -15.85 14.56
CA PRO A 319 -6.40 -15.78 16.02
C PRO A 319 -6.55 -14.38 16.60
#